data_26ef70e4ddd7157025e652821e27bf75
#
_entry.id   26ef70e4ddd7157025e652821e27bf75
#
_cell.length_a   1.000
_cell.length_b   1.000
_cell.length_c   1.000
_cell.angle_alpha   90.00
_cell.angle_beta   90.00
_cell.angle_gamma   90.00
#
_symmetry.space_group_name_H-M   'P 1'
#
loop_
_entity.id
_entity.type
_entity.pdbx_description
1 polymer ?
#
loop_
_entity_poly.entity_id
_entity_poly.type
_entity_poly.pdbx_seq_one_letter_code
_entity_poly.pdbx_strand_id
1 'polypeptide(L)'
;MSDQPLRHDADKGREPRLVPGRSGTRLFSMAALLERIEDAFREEYTPDQLRQADTSQARLKLILETTDYVLAVESVRLTPDEKADLVRRAYSQLFGYGPLDSLFLDERVTTISLNGAERAAVRYGHDELVDMPLLFEDDEHLRAVVERLLIDAGAELRDDLPAIETGLTIGGRPVSMSAILPSLAFGLNVDIRLHPRLAPTLDELVQNGFMTEVALKMLRPLLASKYGFVIAGETETGKTTLLNALAQELPQQDHVVAIERTGELRLPPQITPFTVRWPVNDRPGASFSDQIQAGLSAEPNCLLLDEVRSDEPEAIAPLLELDTPPRQIWVVRGAPDHKRLQSALGMLARRAAPGQGETLVHALYERLPFIVTVARIRGRLQLFSIAEWQSRIDTDYPDYVMLMRYEEGRAQPTGNTPARWLD
;
A
#
# COMPACT_ATOMS: atom_id res chain seq x y z
N MET A 1 -36.17 -4.05 15.01
CA MET A 1 -35.67 -2.64 14.99
C MET A 1 -34.71 -2.62 13.85
N SER A 2 -35.10 -1.98 12.76
CA SER A 2 -34.40 -1.98 11.48
C SER A 2 -33.36 -0.87 11.46
N ASP A 3 -32.08 -1.23 11.48
CA ASP A 3 -30.98 -0.33 11.15
C ASP A 3 -31.02 -0.05 9.64
N GLN A 4 -31.52 1.12 9.30
CA GLN A 4 -31.29 1.67 7.96
C GLN A 4 -29.87 2.24 7.92
N PRO A 5 -29.06 1.89 6.91
CA PRO A 5 -27.78 2.55 6.70
C PRO A 5 -28.05 4.03 6.37
N LEU A 6 -27.38 4.91 7.09
CA LEU A 6 -27.31 6.34 6.78
C LEU A 6 -26.82 6.48 5.34
N ARG A 7 -27.72 6.76 4.42
CA ARG A 7 -27.37 7.19 3.07
C ARG A 7 -26.62 8.51 3.23
N HIS A 8 -25.35 8.50 2.92
CA HIS A 8 -24.63 9.73 2.59
C HIS A 8 -25.40 10.35 1.41
N ASP A 9 -26.06 11.46 1.67
CA ASP A 9 -26.46 12.39 0.64
C ASP A 9 -25.15 12.94 0.02
N ALA A 10 -24.57 12.17 -0.88
CA ALA A 10 -23.67 12.71 -1.88
C ALA A 10 -24.46 13.82 -2.57
N ASP A 11 -23.87 14.96 -2.67
CA ASP A 11 -24.40 16.21 -3.19
C ASP A 11 -25.05 16.01 -4.58
N LYS A 12 -26.24 15.41 -4.58
CA LYS A 12 -27.03 15.20 -5.79
C LYS A 12 -27.51 16.54 -6.24
N GLY A 13 -26.77 17.15 -7.22
CA GLY A 13 -27.32 18.20 -8.05
C GLY A 13 -27.83 19.43 -7.27
N ARG A 14 -27.09 19.88 -6.26
CA ARG A 14 -27.32 21.23 -5.75
C ARG A 14 -26.92 22.19 -6.83
N GLU A 15 -27.90 22.91 -7.39
CA GLU A 15 -27.64 24.10 -8.18
C GLU A 15 -26.53 24.92 -7.50
N PRO A 16 -25.55 25.47 -8.24
CA PRO A 16 -24.44 26.20 -7.65
C PRO A 16 -25.00 27.29 -6.75
N ARG A 17 -24.65 27.24 -5.46
CA ARG A 17 -25.12 28.20 -4.47
C ARG A 17 -24.49 29.55 -4.80
N LEU A 18 -25.31 30.46 -5.35
CA LEU A 18 -24.86 31.77 -5.79
C LEU A 18 -24.85 32.74 -4.62
N VAL A 19 -23.76 33.47 -4.44
CA VAL A 19 -23.58 34.47 -3.39
C VAL A 19 -23.64 35.85 -4.03
N PRO A 20 -24.54 36.78 -3.59
CA PRO A 20 -24.65 38.11 -4.18
C PRO A 20 -23.42 38.97 -3.89
N GLY A 21 -22.87 39.57 -4.94
CA GLY A 21 -21.88 40.65 -4.80
C GLY A 21 -22.52 41.97 -4.38
N ARG A 22 -21.71 42.90 -3.88
CA ARG A 22 -22.18 44.21 -3.30
C ARG A 22 -22.87 45.15 -4.28
N SER A 23 -22.67 44.96 -5.57
CA SER A 23 -23.29 45.75 -6.66
C SER A 23 -24.61 45.18 -7.19
N GLY A 24 -25.16 44.13 -6.60
CA GLY A 24 -26.47 43.58 -6.91
C GLY A 24 -26.62 42.88 -8.26
N THR A 25 -25.56 42.75 -9.03
CA THR A 25 -25.60 42.24 -10.42
C THR A 25 -24.65 41.09 -10.74
N ARG A 26 -23.69 40.78 -9.88
CA ARG A 26 -22.82 39.61 -10.05
C ARG A 26 -23.07 38.56 -8.98
N LEU A 27 -23.51 37.40 -9.41
CA LEU A 27 -23.63 36.21 -8.58
C LEU A 27 -22.39 35.36 -8.80
N PHE A 28 -21.68 35.03 -7.76
CA PHE A 28 -20.53 34.11 -7.82
C PHE A 28 -20.91 32.73 -7.28
N SER A 29 -20.52 31.66 -7.95
CA SER A 29 -20.54 30.34 -7.35
C SER A 29 -19.34 30.17 -6.43
N MET A 30 -19.43 29.26 -5.46
CA MET A 30 -18.27 28.93 -4.59
C MET A 30 -17.08 28.39 -5.42
N ALA A 31 -17.35 27.67 -6.52
CA ALA A 31 -16.32 27.21 -7.44
C ALA A 31 -15.61 28.39 -8.14
N ALA A 32 -16.35 29.37 -8.66
CA ALA A 32 -15.74 30.55 -9.29
C ALA A 32 -14.93 31.41 -8.30
N LEU A 33 -15.33 31.47 -7.03
CA LEU A 33 -14.54 32.14 -6.00
C LEU A 33 -13.26 31.36 -5.68
N LEU A 34 -13.33 30.03 -5.66
CA LEU A 34 -12.17 29.18 -5.43
C LEU A 34 -11.14 29.35 -6.55
N GLU A 35 -11.57 29.28 -7.81
CA GLU A 35 -10.72 29.52 -8.98
C GLU A 35 -10.02 30.89 -8.92
N ARG A 36 -10.77 31.94 -8.57
CA ARG A 36 -10.21 33.29 -8.38
C ARG A 36 -9.16 33.37 -7.29
N ILE A 37 -9.36 32.65 -6.18
CA ILE A 37 -8.39 32.59 -5.09
C ILE A 37 -7.13 31.85 -5.55
N GLU A 38 -7.28 30.75 -6.28
CA GLU A 38 -6.15 30.00 -6.80
C GLU A 38 -5.32 30.81 -7.78
N ASP A 39 -5.96 31.52 -8.72
CA ASP A 39 -5.29 32.39 -9.66
C ASP A 39 -4.55 33.53 -8.96
N ALA A 40 -5.24 34.25 -8.06
CA ALA A 40 -4.62 35.34 -7.30
C ALA A 40 -3.46 34.84 -6.44
N PHE A 41 -3.58 33.64 -5.86
CA PHE A 41 -2.51 33.03 -5.07
C PHE A 41 -1.28 32.72 -5.91
N ARG A 42 -1.47 32.11 -7.10
CA ARG A 42 -0.37 31.81 -8.03
C ARG A 42 0.31 33.05 -8.59
N GLU A 43 -0.44 34.14 -8.78
CA GLU A 43 0.11 35.41 -9.23
C GLU A 43 0.90 36.13 -8.14
N GLU A 44 0.46 36.04 -6.87
CA GLU A 44 1.04 36.81 -5.76
C GLU A 44 2.29 36.15 -5.17
N TYR A 45 2.33 34.78 -5.07
CA TYR A 45 3.39 34.10 -4.36
C TYR A 45 4.33 33.33 -5.29
N THR A 46 5.63 33.61 -5.16
CA THR A 46 6.68 32.89 -5.88
C THR A 46 6.98 31.53 -5.23
N PRO A 47 7.56 30.56 -5.98
CA PRO A 47 7.98 29.27 -5.43
C PRO A 47 8.93 29.39 -4.22
N ASP A 48 9.77 30.44 -4.17
CA ASP A 48 10.66 30.69 -3.03
C ASP A 48 9.93 31.09 -1.77
N GLN A 49 8.91 31.94 -1.88
CA GLN A 49 8.06 32.33 -0.77
C GLN A 49 7.23 31.14 -0.25
N LEU A 50 6.77 30.28 -1.15
CA LEU A 50 6.04 29.06 -0.77
C LEU A 50 6.94 28.05 -0.06
N ARG A 51 8.24 27.96 -0.42
CA ARG A 51 9.22 27.16 0.32
C ARG A 51 9.47 27.66 1.73
N GLN A 52 9.40 28.99 1.94
CA GLN A 52 9.55 29.60 3.27
C GLN A 52 8.32 29.35 4.16
N ALA A 53 7.14 29.17 3.56
CA ALA A 53 5.92 28.79 4.28
C ALA A 53 5.92 27.27 4.53
N ASP A 54 6.86 26.77 5.34
CA ASP A 54 7.10 25.34 5.59
C ASP A 54 6.11 24.71 6.58
N THR A 55 5.33 25.52 7.30
CA THR A 55 4.33 25.06 8.27
C THR A 55 2.89 25.21 7.74
N SER A 56 2.00 24.31 8.16
CA SER A 56 0.57 24.40 7.84
C SER A 56 -0.04 25.76 8.29
N GLN A 57 0.44 26.30 9.40
CA GLN A 57 -0.04 27.59 9.91
C GLN A 57 0.42 28.75 9.01
N ALA A 58 1.66 28.74 8.53
CA ALA A 58 2.17 29.74 7.58
C ALA A 58 1.38 29.68 6.25
N ARG A 59 1.18 28.49 5.69
CA ARG A 59 0.39 28.27 4.46
C ARG A 59 -1.06 28.73 4.62
N LEU A 60 -1.69 28.39 5.74
CA LEU A 60 -3.06 28.81 6.02
C LEU A 60 -3.19 30.34 6.09
N LYS A 61 -2.19 31.01 6.65
CA LYS A 61 -2.14 32.48 6.71
C LYS A 61 -2.13 33.09 5.32
N LEU A 62 -1.30 32.59 4.40
CA LEU A 62 -1.24 33.06 3.01
C LEU A 62 -2.60 32.92 2.32
N ILE A 63 -3.25 31.77 2.46
CA ILE A 63 -4.57 31.52 1.87
C ILE A 63 -5.63 32.46 2.47
N LEU A 64 -5.60 32.70 3.76
CA LEU A 64 -6.53 33.63 4.40
C LEU A 64 -6.36 35.05 3.85
N GLU A 65 -5.13 35.52 3.70
CA GLU A 65 -4.80 36.83 3.15
C GLU A 65 -5.30 36.96 1.70
N THR A 66 -5.01 35.96 0.83
CA THR A 66 -5.50 35.93 -0.55
C THR A 66 -7.03 35.83 -0.62
N THR A 67 -7.64 35.01 0.24
CA THR A 67 -9.11 34.89 0.29
C THR A 67 -9.74 36.20 0.64
N ASP A 68 -9.24 36.90 1.66
CA ASP A 68 -9.77 38.24 2.08
C ASP A 68 -9.60 39.26 0.98
N TYR A 69 -8.47 39.25 0.28
CA TYR A 69 -8.23 40.11 -0.87
C TYR A 69 -9.24 39.88 -1.99
N VAL A 70 -9.42 38.62 -2.43
CA VAL A 70 -10.36 38.26 -3.50
C VAL A 70 -11.80 38.60 -3.11
N LEU A 71 -12.24 38.28 -1.90
CA LEU A 71 -13.58 38.63 -1.41
C LEU A 71 -13.82 40.17 -1.37
N ALA A 72 -12.78 40.93 -1.04
CA ALA A 72 -12.86 42.40 -1.04
C ALA A 72 -12.93 42.94 -2.48
N VAL A 73 -12.09 42.45 -3.40
CA VAL A 73 -12.08 42.86 -4.82
C VAL A 73 -13.41 42.56 -5.50
N GLU A 74 -13.92 41.34 -5.33
CA GLU A 74 -15.21 40.95 -5.93
C GLU A 74 -16.42 41.47 -5.14
N SER A 75 -16.19 42.15 -4.04
CA SER A 75 -17.25 42.71 -3.15
C SER A 75 -18.24 41.64 -2.66
N VAL A 76 -17.77 40.44 -2.41
CA VAL A 76 -18.55 39.28 -1.93
C VAL A 76 -18.53 39.26 -0.38
N ARG A 77 -19.67 38.94 0.22
CA ARG A 77 -19.79 38.72 1.67
C ARG A 77 -20.22 37.27 1.91
N LEU A 78 -19.39 36.52 2.60
CA LEU A 78 -19.68 35.18 3.05
C LEU A 78 -19.98 35.17 4.55
N THR A 79 -20.75 34.17 4.99
CA THR A 79 -20.83 33.83 6.40
C THR A 79 -19.50 33.27 6.89
N PRO A 80 -19.22 33.28 8.20
CA PRO A 80 -17.99 32.66 8.74
C PRO A 80 -17.79 31.18 8.30
N ASP A 81 -18.87 30.40 8.25
CA ASP A 81 -18.85 29.01 7.86
C ASP A 81 -18.53 28.82 6.34
N GLU A 82 -19.15 29.66 5.51
CA GLU A 82 -18.86 29.63 4.05
C GLU A 82 -17.43 30.08 3.76
N LYS A 83 -16.90 31.07 4.47
CA LYS A 83 -15.51 31.51 4.35
C LYS A 83 -14.56 30.36 4.80
N ALA A 84 -14.86 29.74 5.94
CA ALA A 84 -14.05 28.63 6.44
C ALA A 84 -14.05 27.45 5.47
N ASP A 85 -15.18 27.13 4.84
CA ASP A 85 -15.26 26.10 3.81
C ASP A 85 -14.43 26.46 2.56
N LEU A 86 -14.53 27.71 2.09
CA LEU A 86 -13.77 28.20 0.95
C LEU A 86 -12.26 28.17 1.20
N VAL A 87 -11.81 28.62 2.38
CA VAL A 87 -10.41 28.57 2.80
C VAL A 87 -9.90 27.12 2.88
N ARG A 88 -10.71 26.20 3.40
CA ARG A 88 -10.36 24.78 3.47
C ARG A 88 -10.18 24.18 2.08
N ARG A 89 -11.08 24.48 1.14
CA ARG A 89 -10.99 24.03 -0.26
C ARG A 89 -9.77 24.63 -0.96
N ALA A 90 -9.51 25.92 -0.79
CA ALA A 90 -8.32 26.57 -1.35
C ALA A 90 -7.03 25.95 -0.77
N TYR A 91 -6.99 25.65 0.52
CA TYR A 91 -5.86 24.94 1.12
C TYR A 91 -5.65 23.56 0.51
N SER A 92 -6.73 22.79 0.36
CA SER A 92 -6.71 21.45 -0.24
C SER A 92 -6.20 21.49 -1.68
N GLN A 93 -6.66 22.45 -2.50
CA GLN A 93 -6.23 22.60 -3.89
C GLN A 93 -4.77 23.07 -4.03
N LEU A 94 -4.34 24.01 -3.20
CA LEU A 94 -3.03 24.64 -3.33
C LEU A 94 -1.90 23.85 -2.63
N PHE A 95 -2.20 23.22 -1.49
CA PHE A 95 -1.20 22.57 -0.64
C PHE A 95 -1.54 21.12 -0.25
N GLY A 96 -2.75 20.67 -0.49
CA GLY A 96 -3.22 19.32 -0.24
C GLY A 96 -3.28 18.50 -1.54
N TYR A 97 -4.09 17.45 -1.48
CA TYR A 97 -4.31 16.54 -2.60
C TYR A 97 -5.68 16.75 -3.27
N GLY A 98 -6.21 17.96 -3.13
CA GLY A 98 -7.46 18.37 -3.77
C GLY A 98 -8.64 17.46 -3.38
N PRO A 99 -9.37 16.94 -4.37
CA PRO A 99 -10.55 16.11 -4.10
C PRO A 99 -10.25 14.81 -3.35
N LEU A 100 -8.99 14.34 -3.32
CA LEU A 100 -8.60 13.12 -2.61
C LEU A 100 -8.50 13.32 -1.10
N ASP A 101 -8.33 14.54 -0.59
CA ASP A 101 -8.17 14.81 0.84
C ASP A 101 -9.33 14.26 1.67
N SER A 102 -10.57 14.41 1.17
CA SER A 102 -11.75 13.88 1.85
C SER A 102 -11.78 12.36 1.90
N LEU A 103 -11.24 11.70 0.87
CA LEU A 103 -11.14 10.24 0.80
C LEU A 103 -10.02 9.72 1.72
N PHE A 104 -8.91 10.43 1.84
CA PHE A 104 -7.84 10.08 2.78
C PHE A 104 -8.26 10.20 4.25
N LEU A 105 -9.19 11.09 4.56
CA LEU A 105 -9.74 11.28 5.91
C LEU A 105 -10.81 10.24 6.27
N ASP A 106 -11.45 9.61 5.29
CA ASP A 106 -12.46 8.57 5.55
C ASP A 106 -11.78 7.23 5.88
N GLU A 107 -11.84 6.82 7.14
CA GLU A 107 -11.24 5.57 7.63
C GLU A 107 -11.81 4.31 6.96
N ARG A 108 -12.98 4.40 6.35
CA ARG A 108 -13.62 3.28 5.65
C ARG A 108 -13.03 3.07 4.26
N VAL A 109 -12.44 4.09 3.66
CA VAL A 109 -11.83 4.00 2.33
C VAL A 109 -10.58 3.14 2.41
N THR A 110 -10.49 2.13 1.55
CA THR A 110 -9.35 1.21 1.47
C THR A 110 -8.64 1.24 0.12
N THR A 111 -9.36 1.62 -0.95
CA THR A 111 -8.78 1.72 -2.29
C THR A 111 -9.41 2.88 -3.03
N ILE A 112 -8.60 3.64 -3.75
CA ILE A 112 -9.02 4.66 -4.72
C ILE A 112 -8.38 4.28 -6.04
N SER A 113 -9.17 4.12 -7.10
CA SER A 113 -8.70 3.81 -8.45
C SER A 113 -9.10 4.93 -9.39
N LEU A 114 -8.12 5.49 -10.09
CA LEU A 114 -8.27 6.60 -11.03
C LEU A 114 -7.80 6.14 -12.40
N ASN A 115 -8.60 6.39 -13.43
CA ASN A 115 -8.27 6.08 -14.83
C ASN A 115 -8.55 7.32 -15.69
N GLY A 116 -7.53 8.16 -15.82
CA GLY A 116 -7.69 9.53 -16.27
C GLY A 116 -8.57 10.35 -15.31
N ALA A 117 -8.85 11.60 -15.67
CA ALA A 117 -9.74 12.45 -14.89
C ALA A 117 -11.22 12.00 -14.94
N GLU A 118 -11.58 11.24 -15.97
CA GLU A 118 -12.97 10.89 -16.26
C GLU A 118 -13.52 9.76 -15.39
N ARG A 119 -12.65 8.91 -14.80
CA ARG A 119 -13.07 7.71 -14.08
C ARG A 119 -12.39 7.62 -12.73
N ALA A 120 -13.18 7.64 -11.69
CA ALA A 120 -12.75 7.39 -10.33
C ALA A 120 -13.65 6.33 -9.69
N ALA A 121 -13.06 5.39 -8.96
CA ALA A 121 -13.78 4.40 -8.19
C ALA A 121 -13.16 4.27 -6.80
N VAL A 122 -13.99 4.00 -5.80
CA VAL A 122 -13.56 3.89 -4.40
C VAL A 122 -14.08 2.59 -3.81
N ARG A 123 -13.26 1.95 -2.99
CA ARG A 123 -13.65 0.79 -2.20
C ARG A 123 -13.72 1.16 -0.73
N TYR A 124 -14.80 0.76 -0.07
CA TYR A 124 -14.99 0.87 1.37
C TYR A 124 -14.77 -0.49 2.03
N GLY A 125 -13.77 -0.58 2.90
CA GLY A 125 -13.43 -1.85 3.56
C GLY A 125 -13.09 -2.96 2.57
N HIS A 126 -13.90 -4.02 2.55
CA HIS A 126 -13.71 -5.18 1.69
C HIS A 126 -14.78 -5.32 0.59
N ASP A 127 -15.61 -4.31 0.42
CA ASP A 127 -16.69 -4.30 -0.57
C ASP A 127 -16.14 -4.19 -2.01
N GLU A 128 -17.03 -4.19 -2.99
CA GLU A 128 -16.66 -3.94 -4.38
C GLU A 128 -16.30 -2.47 -4.61
N LEU A 129 -15.57 -2.20 -5.69
CA LEU A 129 -15.30 -0.83 -6.12
C LEU A 129 -16.62 -0.18 -6.58
N VAL A 130 -16.85 1.04 -6.10
CA VAL A 130 -18.02 1.86 -6.45
C VAL A 130 -17.54 3.06 -7.24
N ASP A 131 -18.15 3.28 -8.41
CA ASP A 131 -17.86 4.45 -9.23
C ASP A 131 -18.21 5.73 -8.47
N MET A 132 -17.33 6.71 -8.58
CA MET A 132 -17.48 8.03 -8.00
C MET A 132 -17.86 9.05 -9.07
N PRO A 133 -18.56 10.15 -8.72
CA PRO A 133 -18.66 11.31 -9.60
C PRO A 133 -17.27 11.81 -10.01
N LEU A 134 -17.19 12.58 -11.11
CA LEU A 134 -15.96 13.23 -11.54
C LEU A 134 -15.31 13.97 -10.36
N LEU A 135 -14.08 13.57 -10.04
CA LEU A 135 -13.29 14.17 -8.96
C LEU A 135 -12.38 15.29 -9.47
N PHE A 136 -11.91 15.17 -10.71
CA PHE A 136 -10.96 16.08 -11.33
C PHE A 136 -11.62 16.81 -12.49
N GLU A 137 -11.22 18.04 -12.74
CA GLU A 137 -11.74 18.88 -13.82
C GLU A 137 -11.25 18.36 -15.18
N ASP A 138 -9.96 18.00 -15.24
CA ASP A 138 -9.28 17.47 -16.41
C ASP A 138 -8.05 16.64 -16.01
N ASP A 139 -7.34 16.10 -17.02
CA ASP A 139 -6.14 15.29 -16.82
C ASP A 139 -4.94 16.09 -16.30
N GLU A 140 -4.89 17.41 -16.53
CA GLU A 140 -3.85 18.29 -16.01
C GLU A 140 -4.01 18.48 -14.49
N HIS A 141 -5.25 18.69 -14.02
CA HIS A 141 -5.57 18.74 -12.59
C HIS A 141 -5.25 17.41 -11.89
N LEU A 142 -5.66 16.26 -12.47
CA LEU A 142 -5.29 14.95 -11.96
C LEU A 142 -3.77 14.79 -11.87
N ARG A 143 -3.05 15.12 -12.95
CA ARG A 143 -1.59 15.03 -13.01
C ARG A 143 -0.92 15.85 -11.91
N ALA A 144 -1.34 17.09 -11.71
CA ALA A 144 -0.80 17.98 -10.70
C ALA A 144 -0.98 17.44 -9.26
N VAL A 145 -2.12 16.81 -8.98
CA VAL A 145 -2.37 16.15 -7.68
C VAL A 145 -1.50 14.92 -7.49
N VAL A 146 -1.37 14.08 -8.53
CA VAL A 146 -0.53 12.87 -8.50
C VAL A 146 0.96 13.22 -8.36
N GLU A 147 1.43 14.26 -9.06
CA GLU A 147 2.80 14.76 -8.90
C GLU A 147 3.10 15.20 -7.48
N ARG A 148 2.17 15.90 -6.81
CA ARG A 148 2.33 16.25 -5.38
C ARG A 148 2.42 15.02 -4.48
N LEU A 149 1.54 14.03 -4.70
CA LEU A 149 1.58 12.77 -3.95
C LEU A 149 2.92 12.05 -4.14
N LEU A 150 3.43 12.01 -5.36
CA LEU A 150 4.71 11.38 -5.67
C LEU A 150 5.89 12.13 -5.03
N ILE A 151 5.91 13.46 -5.11
CA ILE A 151 6.95 14.31 -4.48
C ILE A 151 6.98 14.05 -2.96
N ASP A 152 5.81 14.02 -2.30
CA ASP A 152 5.71 13.76 -0.87
C ASP A 152 6.10 12.30 -0.53
N ALA A 153 5.94 11.37 -1.47
CA ALA A 153 6.40 9.99 -1.37
C ALA A 153 7.89 9.81 -1.75
N GLY A 154 8.61 10.88 -2.12
CA GLY A 154 10.00 10.82 -2.55
C GLY A 154 10.19 10.18 -3.93
N ALA A 155 9.25 10.41 -4.85
CA ALA A 155 9.27 9.96 -6.24
C ALA A 155 8.87 11.09 -7.18
N GLU A 156 9.03 10.92 -8.49
CA GLU A 156 8.61 11.88 -9.50
C GLU A 156 8.11 11.17 -10.77
N LEU A 157 7.14 11.77 -11.47
CA LEU A 157 6.71 11.28 -12.78
C LEU A 157 7.82 11.55 -13.82
N ARG A 158 8.24 10.49 -14.51
CA ARG A 158 9.28 10.55 -15.54
C ARG A 158 8.90 9.67 -16.71
N ASP A 159 9.12 10.16 -17.93
CA ASP A 159 8.80 9.40 -19.16
C ASP A 159 9.67 8.15 -19.33
N ASP A 160 10.89 8.14 -18.76
CA ASP A 160 11.79 6.98 -18.76
C ASP A 160 11.44 5.95 -17.65
N LEU A 161 10.56 6.31 -16.71
CA LEU A 161 10.02 5.45 -15.65
C LEU A 161 8.49 5.49 -15.68
N PRO A 162 7.86 4.85 -16.67
CA PRO A 162 6.43 5.01 -16.92
C PRO A 162 5.52 4.28 -15.93
N ALA A 163 6.07 3.53 -15.01
CA ALA A 163 5.34 2.87 -13.92
C ALA A 163 6.11 3.06 -12.61
N ILE A 164 5.44 3.61 -11.60
CA ILE A 164 6.01 3.91 -10.29
C ILE A 164 5.12 3.28 -9.23
N GLU A 165 5.75 2.61 -8.26
CA GLU A 165 5.09 2.09 -7.06
C GLU A 165 5.81 2.63 -5.83
N THR A 166 5.11 3.39 -5.01
CA THR A 166 5.69 4.07 -3.85
C THR A 166 4.68 4.18 -2.72
N GLY A 167 5.07 4.71 -1.59
CA GLY A 167 4.17 4.95 -0.48
C GLY A 167 4.56 6.15 0.37
N LEU A 168 3.59 6.64 1.10
CA LEU A 168 3.72 7.76 1.99
C LEU A 168 2.79 7.59 3.19
N THR A 169 2.89 8.50 4.15
CA THR A 169 1.98 8.51 5.31
C THR A 169 1.13 9.77 5.28
N ILE A 170 -0.19 9.62 5.19
CA ILE A 170 -1.14 10.74 5.21
C ILE A 170 -1.94 10.70 6.51
N GLY A 171 -1.84 11.75 7.32
CA GLY A 171 -2.54 11.84 8.60
C GLY A 171 -2.24 10.66 9.55
N GLY A 172 -1.03 10.10 9.53
CA GLY A 172 -0.63 8.92 10.31
C GLY A 172 -1.13 7.59 9.75
N ARG A 173 -1.76 7.58 8.58
CA ARG A 173 -2.22 6.39 7.86
C ARG A 173 -1.27 6.07 6.71
N PRO A 174 -0.76 4.84 6.57
CA PRO A 174 0.06 4.47 5.42
C PRO A 174 -0.77 4.42 4.16
N VAL A 175 -0.17 4.88 3.09
CA VAL A 175 -0.76 4.88 1.75
C VAL A 175 0.26 4.29 0.80
N SER A 176 -0.09 3.26 0.06
CA SER A 176 0.68 2.79 -1.08
C SER A 176 0.01 3.23 -2.38
N MET A 177 0.82 3.58 -3.36
CA MET A 177 0.34 4.11 -4.64
C MET A 177 1.10 3.48 -5.79
N SER A 178 0.37 3.09 -6.83
CA SER A 178 0.90 2.71 -8.13
C SER A 178 0.41 3.71 -9.17
N ALA A 179 1.32 4.32 -9.91
CA ALA A 179 1.01 5.26 -10.99
C ALA A 179 1.59 4.74 -12.31
N ILE A 180 0.77 4.71 -13.36
CA ILE A 180 1.14 4.27 -14.72
C ILE A 180 0.85 5.41 -15.69
N LEU A 181 1.90 5.87 -16.39
CA LEU A 181 1.82 6.99 -17.32
C LEU A 181 1.11 6.62 -18.63
N PRO A 182 0.63 7.63 -19.38
CA PRO A 182 -0.04 7.44 -20.68
C PRO A 182 0.81 6.75 -21.75
N SER A 183 2.14 6.70 -21.61
CA SER A 183 3.03 5.95 -22.49
C SER A 183 2.77 4.43 -22.46
N LEU A 184 2.20 3.90 -21.36
CA LEU A 184 1.83 2.49 -21.19
C LEU A 184 0.32 2.26 -21.09
N ALA A 185 -0.49 3.31 -20.92
CA ALA A 185 -1.93 3.23 -20.69
C ALA A 185 -2.68 4.30 -21.49
N PHE A 186 -4.03 4.26 -21.52
CA PHE A 186 -4.86 5.25 -22.22
C PHE A 186 -5.07 6.56 -21.41
N GLY A 187 -4.27 6.80 -20.40
CA GLY A 187 -4.34 7.95 -19.53
C GLY A 187 -3.46 7.72 -18.32
N LEU A 188 -3.40 8.67 -17.42
CA LEU A 188 -2.73 8.49 -16.14
C LEU A 188 -3.59 7.56 -15.27
N ASN A 189 -3.11 6.32 -15.03
CA ASN A 189 -3.77 5.38 -14.14
C ASN A 189 -3.11 5.41 -12.77
N VAL A 190 -3.90 5.55 -11.73
CA VAL A 190 -3.40 5.58 -10.36
C VAL A 190 -4.26 4.72 -9.45
N ASP A 191 -3.64 3.74 -8.82
CA ASP A 191 -4.25 2.95 -7.76
C ASP A 191 -3.64 3.31 -6.42
N ILE A 192 -4.46 3.79 -5.49
CA ILE A 192 -4.04 4.19 -4.14
C ILE A 192 -4.70 3.25 -3.14
N ARG A 193 -3.90 2.69 -2.25
CA ARG A 193 -4.37 1.82 -1.16
C ARG A 193 -4.08 2.47 0.17
N LEU A 194 -5.10 2.51 1.01
CA LEU A 194 -5.04 3.06 2.35
C LEU A 194 -5.02 1.92 3.36
N HIS A 195 -3.92 1.82 4.09
CA HIS A 195 -3.71 0.74 5.06
C HIS A 195 -4.16 1.14 6.46
N PRO A 196 -4.48 0.19 7.34
CA PRO A 196 -4.78 0.51 8.74
C PRO A 196 -3.62 1.21 9.45
N ARG A 197 -3.92 2.09 10.39
CA ARG A 197 -2.89 2.82 11.18
C ARG A 197 -2.06 1.89 12.05
N LEU A 198 -2.68 0.83 12.56
CA LEU A 198 -2.07 -0.16 13.45
C LEU A 198 -2.06 -1.53 12.78
N ALA A 199 -1.02 -2.30 13.03
CA ALA A 199 -1.00 -3.71 12.69
C ALA A 199 -2.01 -4.47 13.57
N PRO A 200 -2.78 -5.41 13.01
CA PRO A 200 -3.56 -6.32 13.82
C PRO A 200 -2.63 -7.28 14.58
N THR A 201 -3.04 -7.73 15.74
CA THR A 201 -2.41 -8.85 16.42
C THR A 201 -2.87 -10.20 15.83
N LEU A 202 -2.11 -11.27 16.05
CA LEU A 202 -2.52 -12.62 15.65
C LEU A 202 -3.82 -13.04 16.33
N ASP A 203 -4.04 -12.65 17.58
CA ASP A 203 -5.27 -12.94 18.32
C ASP A 203 -6.48 -12.18 17.73
N GLU A 204 -6.31 -10.93 17.32
CA GLU A 204 -7.36 -10.19 16.59
C GLU A 204 -7.68 -10.83 15.24
N LEU A 205 -6.68 -11.38 14.53
CA LEU A 205 -6.94 -12.12 13.29
C LEU A 205 -7.78 -13.38 13.53
N VAL A 206 -7.63 -14.05 14.66
CA VAL A 206 -8.51 -15.15 15.07
C VAL A 206 -9.91 -14.64 15.39
N GLN A 207 -10.03 -13.58 16.19
CA GLN A 207 -11.34 -13.00 16.56
C GLN A 207 -12.13 -12.53 15.35
N ASN A 208 -11.46 -11.97 14.34
CA ASN A 208 -12.06 -11.50 13.09
C ASN A 208 -12.34 -12.64 12.08
N GLY A 209 -11.99 -13.87 12.42
CA GLY A 209 -12.23 -15.05 11.58
C GLY A 209 -11.28 -15.17 10.37
N PHE A 210 -10.15 -14.46 10.38
CA PHE A 210 -9.11 -14.62 9.37
C PHE A 210 -8.44 -15.99 9.47
N MET A 211 -8.23 -16.49 10.68
CA MET A 211 -7.71 -17.83 10.95
C MET A 211 -8.37 -18.47 12.17
N THR A 212 -8.14 -19.76 12.35
CA THR A 212 -8.61 -20.50 13.52
C THR A 212 -7.56 -20.49 14.65
N GLU A 213 -7.98 -20.71 15.89
CA GLU A 213 -7.09 -20.95 17.03
C GLU A 213 -6.07 -22.08 16.76
N VAL A 214 -6.47 -23.10 16.02
CA VAL A 214 -5.60 -24.22 15.69
C VAL A 214 -4.54 -23.79 14.69
N ALA A 215 -4.88 -22.93 13.72
CA ALA A 215 -3.90 -22.34 12.82
C ALA A 215 -2.89 -21.46 13.57
N LEU A 216 -3.36 -20.65 14.50
CA LEU A 216 -2.50 -19.82 15.35
C LEU A 216 -1.52 -20.67 16.17
N LYS A 217 -1.98 -21.78 16.76
CA LYS A 217 -1.11 -22.74 17.50
C LYS A 217 -0.05 -23.40 16.62
N MET A 218 -0.21 -23.41 15.31
CA MET A 218 0.81 -23.88 14.35
C MET A 218 1.72 -22.73 13.89
N LEU A 219 1.20 -21.53 13.71
CA LEU A 219 1.97 -20.38 13.25
C LEU A 219 2.97 -19.88 14.30
N ARG A 220 2.61 -19.84 15.59
CA ARG A 220 3.53 -19.35 16.65
C ARG A 220 4.80 -20.19 16.77
N PRO A 221 4.77 -21.53 16.83
CA PRO A 221 5.99 -22.35 16.77
C PRO A 221 6.77 -22.18 15.48
N LEU A 222 6.08 -22.06 14.33
CA LEU A 222 6.73 -21.79 13.06
C LEU A 222 7.48 -20.45 13.10
N LEU A 223 6.87 -19.42 13.65
CA LEU A 223 7.49 -18.10 13.83
C LEU A 223 8.70 -18.13 14.75
N ALA A 224 8.71 -18.97 15.78
CA ALA A 224 9.82 -19.14 16.71
C ALA A 224 10.91 -20.09 16.20
N SER A 225 10.63 -20.89 15.14
CA SER A 225 11.57 -21.89 14.61
C SER A 225 12.71 -21.22 13.83
N LYS A 226 13.76 -22.02 13.57
CA LYS A 226 14.89 -21.60 12.73
C LYS A 226 14.56 -21.57 11.23
N TYR A 227 13.43 -22.13 10.84
CA TYR A 227 13.04 -22.25 9.43
C TYR A 227 12.34 -20.99 8.94
N GLY A 228 12.60 -20.66 7.68
CA GLY A 228 11.84 -19.65 6.97
C GLY A 228 10.52 -20.21 6.42
N PHE A 229 9.68 -19.32 5.92
CA PHE A 229 8.45 -19.71 5.25
C PHE A 229 7.99 -18.66 4.24
N VAL A 230 7.09 -19.08 3.36
CA VAL A 230 6.47 -18.23 2.34
C VAL A 230 5.03 -17.97 2.72
N ILE A 231 4.60 -16.70 2.67
CA ILE A 231 3.20 -16.27 2.70
C ILE A 231 2.76 -16.03 1.27
N ALA A 232 1.84 -16.83 0.75
CA ALA A 232 1.38 -16.75 -0.62
C ALA A 232 -0.12 -16.44 -0.71
N GLY A 233 -0.50 -15.66 -1.72
CA GLY A 233 -1.91 -15.32 -2.00
C GLY A 233 -2.01 -14.35 -3.17
N GLU A 234 -3.19 -14.25 -3.73
CA GLU A 234 -3.51 -13.26 -4.78
C GLU A 234 -3.40 -11.82 -4.23
N THR A 235 -3.59 -10.85 -5.10
CA THR A 235 -3.65 -9.44 -4.69
C THR A 235 -4.81 -9.23 -3.72
N GLU A 236 -4.60 -8.42 -2.67
CA GLU A 236 -5.61 -8.06 -1.66
C GLU A 236 -6.22 -9.25 -0.89
N THR A 237 -5.44 -10.30 -0.65
CA THR A 237 -5.87 -11.46 0.14
C THR A 237 -5.45 -11.42 1.61
N GLY A 238 -4.75 -10.36 2.04
CA GLY A 238 -4.32 -10.17 3.42
C GLY A 238 -2.91 -10.70 3.73
N LYS A 239 -2.04 -10.89 2.72
CA LYS A 239 -0.63 -11.29 2.92
C LYS A 239 0.12 -10.32 3.83
N THR A 240 0.12 -9.03 3.46
CA THR A 240 0.76 -7.95 4.25
C THR A 240 0.11 -7.80 5.63
N THR A 241 -1.21 -8.03 5.74
CA THR A 241 -1.92 -8.06 7.03
C THR A 241 -1.39 -9.16 7.95
N LEU A 242 -1.21 -10.37 7.41
CA LEU A 242 -0.63 -11.49 8.15
C LEU A 242 0.84 -11.22 8.50
N LEU A 243 1.65 -10.73 7.55
CA LEU A 243 3.05 -10.38 7.81
C LEU A 243 3.18 -9.33 8.92
N ASN A 244 2.34 -8.29 8.89
CA ASN A 244 2.29 -7.26 9.93
C ASN A 244 1.99 -7.86 11.33
N ALA A 245 1.02 -8.78 11.40
CA ALA A 245 0.67 -9.43 12.66
C ALA A 245 1.80 -10.35 13.17
N LEU A 246 2.44 -11.09 12.27
CA LEU A 246 3.60 -11.94 12.60
C LEU A 246 4.80 -11.12 13.07
N ALA A 247 5.04 -9.97 12.45
CA ALA A 247 6.14 -9.07 12.81
C ALA A 247 6.02 -8.56 14.28
N GLN A 248 4.80 -8.42 14.82
CA GLN A 248 4.57 -8.01 16.19
C GLN A 248 5.00 -9.09 17.21
N GLU A 249 5.00 -10.38 16.83
CA GLU A 249 5.33 -11.51 17.70
C GLU A 249 6.75 -12.08 17.47
N LEU A 250 7.56 -11.47 16.59
CA LEU A 250 8.95 -11.88 16.41
C LEU A 250 9.75 -11.70 17.73
N PRO A 251 10.70 -12.62 18.04
CA PRO A 251 11.49 -12.53 19.27
C PRO A 251 12.21 -11.18 19.35
N GLN A 252 12.12 -10.52 20.50
CA GLN A 252 12.73 -9.20 20.71
C GLN A 252 14.26 -9.19 20.64
N GLN A 253 14.89 -10.34 20.87
CA GLN A 253 16.34 -10.52 20.76
C GLN A 253 16.81 -10.68 19.32
N ASP A 254 15.91 -10.93 18.37
CA ASP A 254 16.26 -11.10 16.97
C ASP A 254 16.57 -9.72 16.34
N HIS A 255 17.69 -9.64 15.63
CA HIS A 255 17.97 -8.53 14.73
C HIS A 255 17.20 -8.75 13.43
N VAL A 256 16.05 -8.10 13.31
CA VAL A 256 15.13 -8.26 12.17
C VAL A 256 15.24 -7.07 11.22
N VAL A 257 15.39 -7.37 9.95
CA VAL A 257 15.34 -6.41 8.85
C VAL A 257 14.14 -6.72 7.96
N ALA A 258 13.37 -5.71 7.59
CA ALA A 258 12.27 -5.81 6.65
C ALA A 258 12.61 -5.08 5.36
N ILE A 259 12.47 -5.77 4.21
CA ILE A 259 12.62 -5.20 2.88
C ILE A 259 11.22 -5.05 2.29
N GLU A 260 10.84 -3.83 1.96
CA GLU A 260 9.50 -3.52 1.47
C GLU A 260 9.53 -2.55 0.27
N ARG A 261 8.44 -2.55 -0.51
CA ARG A 261 8.35 -1.72 -1.71
C ARG A 261 7.78 -0.34 -1.43
N THR A 262 6.79 -0.24 -0.58
CA THR A 262 5.97 0.97 -0.45
C THR A 262 5.88 1.53 0.97
N GLY A 263 6.56 0.95 1.94
CA GLY A 263 6.48 1.43 3.34
C GLY A 263 5.12 1.19 3.99
N GLU A 264 4.40 0.15 3.56
CA GLU A 264 3.08 -0.16 4.10
C GLU A 264 3.10 -1.03 5.37
N LEU A 265 4.25 -1.59 5.71
CA LEU A 265 4.39 -2.41 6.91
C LEU A 265 4.29 -1.57 8.19
N ARG A 266 3.57 -2.10 9.17
CA ARG A 266 3.46 -1.55 10.53
C ARG A 266 4.38 -2.30 11.46
N LEU A 267 5.65 -2.01 11.34
CA LEU A 267 6.72 -2.71 12.06
C LEU A 267 6.89 -2.19 13.48
N PRO A 268 7.14 -3.07 14.46
CA PRO A 268 7.57 -2.65 15.79
C PRO A 268 8.95 -1.96 15.70
N PRO A 269 9.27 -1.06 16.67
CA PRO A 269 10.45 -0.18 16.57
C PRO A 269 11.80 -0.90 16.48
N GLN A 270 11.88 -2.17 16.90
CA GLN A 270 13.10 -2.99 16.83
C GLN A 270 13.38 -3.56 15.44
N ILE A 271 12.44 -3.50 14.51
CA ILE A 271 12.63 -3.98 13.14
C ILE A 271 13.07 -2.82 12.26
N THR A 272 14.18 -3.00 11.55
CA THR A 272 14.73 -1.98 10.65
C THR A 272 14.12 -2.12 9.28
N PRO A 273 13.36 -1.11 8.78
CA PRO A 273 12.81 -1.13 7.43
C PRO A 273 13.84 -0.65 6.39
N PHE A 274 13.90 -1.34 5.26
CA PHE A 274 14.56 -0.93 4.04
C PHE A 274 13.52 -0.86 2.93
N THR A 275 13.21 0.34 2.46
CA THR A 275 12.15 0.57 1.46
C THR A 275 12.75 0.93 0.12
N VAL A 276 12.21 0.39 -0.97
CA VAL A 276 12.58 0.77 -2.35
C VAL A 276 12.46 2.29 -2.51
N ARG A 277 13.45 2.88 -3.16
CA ARG A 277 13.49 4.32 -3.43
C ARG A 277 13.63 4.56 -4.92
N TRP A 278 12.83 5.46 -5.42
CA TRP A 278 12.89 5.90 -6.81
C TRP A 278 13.97 6.98 -7.00
N PRO A 279 14.60 7.06 -8.18
CA PRO A 279 15.51 8.16 -8.47
C PRO A 279 14.72 9.48 -8.52
N VAL A 280 15.23 10.52 -7.86
CA VAL A 280 14.66 11.87 -7.82
C VAL A 280 15.76 12.88 -8.05
N ASN A 281 15.59 13.75 -9.04
CA ASN A 281 16.64 14.67 -9.48
C ASN A 281 17.95 13.89 -9.78
N ASP A 282 19.06 14.31 -9.15
CA ASP A 282 20.38 13.68 -9.28
C ASP A 282 20.62 12.56 -8.25
N ARG A 283 19.65 12.22 -7.41
CA ARG A 283 19.78 11.15 -6.41
C ARG A 283 19.41 9.82 -7.04
N PRO A 284 20.29 8.82 -7.00
CA PRO A 284 19.97 7.48 -7.49
C PRO A 284 18.88 6.85 -6.61
N GLY A 285 18.06 6.02 -7.23
CA GLY A 285 17.13 5.14 -6.52
C GLY A 285 17.85 4.01 -5.79
N ALA A 286 17.09 3.17 -5.12
CA ALA A 286 17.55 1.89 -4.59
C ALA A 286 16.47 0.85 -4.89
N SER A 287 16.79 -0.12 -5.72
CA SER A 287 15.90 -1.19 -6.12
C SER A 287 15.62 -2.17 -4.97
N PHE A 288 14.70 -3.09 -5.16
CA PHE A 288 14.44 -4.16 -4.19
C PHE A 288 15.69 -5.03 -3.97
N SER A 289 16.45 -5.30 -5.04
CA SER A 289 17.73 -6.02 -4.97
C SER A 289 18.77 -5.25 -4.15
N ASP A 290 18.91 -3.93 -4.36
CA ASP A 290 19.82 -3.09 -3.58
C ASP A 290 19.46 -3.10 -2.10
N GLN A 291 18.16 -3.04 -1.78
CA GLN A 291 17.68 -3.08 -0.40
C GLN A 291 17.93 -4.45 0.26
N ILE A 292 17.82 -5.55 -0.48
CA ILE A 292 18.21 -6.88 0.01
C ILE A 292 19.70 -6.92 0.35
N GLN A 293 20.56 -6.41 -0.51
CA GLN A 293 22.02 -6.38 -0.26
C GLN A 293 22.36 -5.50 0.94
N ALA A 294 21.74 -4.34 1.05
CA ALA A 294 21.90 -3.46 2.20
C ALA A 294 21.41 -4.12 3.50
N GLY A 295 20.26 -4.79 3.44
CA GLY A 295 19.69 -5.53 4.57
C GLY A 295 20.58 -6.69 5.01
N LEU A 296 21.15 -7.45 4.09
CA LEU A 296 22.11 -8.52 4.40
C LEU A 296 23.41 -7.97 5.02
N SER A 297 23.86 -6.80 4.59
CA SER A 297 25.04 -6.15 5.15
C SER A 297 24.86 -5.70 6.61
N ALA A 298 23.63 -5.62 7.08
CA ALA A 298 23.32 -5.37 8.50
C ALA A 298 23.40 -6.63 9.37
N GLU A 299 23.74 -7.81 8.81
CA GLU A 299 23.90 -9.09 9.51
C GLU A 299 22.64 -9.47 10.35
N PRO A 300 21.43 -9.51 9.76
CA PRO A 300 20.22 -9.82 10.50
C PRO A 300 20.12 -11.31 10.86
N ASN A 301 19.38 -11.64 11.95
CA ASN A 301 18.97 -13.01 12.22
C ASN A 301 17.75 -13.42 11.39
N CYS A 302 16.92 -12.44 11.03
CA CYS A 302 15.69 -12.67 10.27
C CYS A 302 15.45 -11.56 9.24
N LEU A 303 15.04 -11.96 8.03
CA LEU A 303 14.62 -11.06 6.95
C LEU A 303 13.14 -11.25 6.66
N LEU A 304 12.42 -10.14 6.60
CA LEU A 304 11.06 -10.06 6.09
C LEU A 304 11.11 -9.43 4.69
N LEU A 305 10.49 -10.06 3.70
CA LEU A 305 10.47 -9.55 2.31
C LEU A 305 9.02 -9.37 1.83
N ASP A 306 8.64 -8.13 1.56
CA ASP A 306 7.30 -7.74 1.08
C ASP A 306 7.40 -6.84 -0.17
N GLU A 307 7.17 -7.30 -1.36
CA GLU A 307 6.72 -8.56 -1.93
C GLU A 307 7.80 -9.08 -2.91
N VAL A 308 8.19 -10.34 -2.81
CA VAL A 308 9.09 -10.97 -3.79
C VAL A 308 8.33 -11.23 -5.09
N ARG A 309 8.88 -10.79 -6.22
CA ARG A 309 8.22 -10.82 -7.54
C ARG A 309 8.97 -11.69 -8.55
N SER A 310 8.22 -12.26 -9.47
CA SER A 310 8.76 -13.15 -10.52
C SER A 310 9.42 -12.42 -11.68
N ASP A 311 9.23 -11.12 -11.80
CA ASP A 311 9.85 -10.25 -12.81
C ASP A 311 11.24 -9.72 -12.39
N GLU A 312 11.61 -9.87 -11.11
CA GLU A 312 12.93 -9.51 -10.57
C GLU A 312 13.62 -10.75 -9.94
N PRO A 313 13.83 -11.85 -10.69
CA PRO A 313 14.34 -13.10 -10.11
C PRO A 313 15.76 -12.98 -9.55
N GLU A 314 16.59 -12.10 -10.10
CA GLU A 314 17.96 -11.84 -9.64
C GLU A 314 18.02 -11.28 -8.21
N ALA A 315 16.97 -10.62 -7.76
CA ALA A 315 16.92 -10.04 -6.43
C ALA A 315 17.06 -11.08 -5.30
N ILE A 316 16.61 -12.34 -5.54
CA ILE A 316 16.68 -13.39 -4.53
C ILE A 316 17.96 -14.21 -4.56
N ALA A 317 18.81 -14.08 -5.59
CA ALA A 317 20.04 -14.86 -5.70
C ALA A 317 20.93 -14.73 -4.44
N PRO A 318 21.23 -13.52 -3.91
CA PRO A 318 22.05 -13.38 -2.72
C PRO A 318 21.46 -14.10 -1.50
N LEU A 319 20.14 -14.17 -1.39
CA LEU A 319 19.46 -14.84 -0.29
C LEU A 319 19.61 -16.36 -0.33
N LEU A 320 19.76 -16.93 -1.53
CA LEU A 320 19.85 -18.37 -1.75
C LEU A 320 21.29 -18.87 -1.90
N GLU A 321 22.27 -18.00 -2.14
CA GLU A 321 23.69 -18.35 -2.29
C GLU A 321 24.45 -18.38 -0.96
N LEU A 322 24.01 -17.68 0.07
CA LEU A 322 24.69 -17.61 1.35
C LEU A 322 24.85 -18.98 2.02
N ASP A 323 26.04 -19.30 2.56
CA ASP A 323 26.28 -20.52 3.32
C ASP A 323 25.53 -20.54 4.65
N THR A 324 25.47 -19.40 5.32
CA THR A 324 24.76 -19.21 6.60
C THR A 324 23.72 -18.10 6.46
N PRO A 325 22.57 -18.38 5.82
CA PRO A 325 21.55 -17.37 5.59
C PRO A 325 20.80 -17.02 6.89
N PRO A 326 20.35 -15.77 7.03
CA PRO A 326 19.35 -15.44 8.04
C PRO A 326 18.07 -16.24 7.79
N ARG A 327 17.25 -16.41 8.82
CA ARG A 327 15.88 -16.89 8.64
C ARG A 327 15.12 -15.91 7.77
N GLN A 328 14.24 -16.42 6.90
CA GLN A 328 13.57 -15.58 5.89
C GLN A 328 12.07 -15.82 5.92
N ILE A 329 11.28 -14.75 5.82
CA ILE A 329 9.83 -14.80 5.63
C ILE A 329 9.53 -13.99 4.38
N TRP A 330 9.04 -14.69 3.34
CA TRP A 330 8.76 -14.06 2.05
C TRP A 330 7.26 -13.91 1.84
N VAL A 331 6.83 -12.75 1.39
CA VAL A 331 5.51 -12.56 0.80
C VAL A 331 5.64 -12.69 -0.71
N VAL A 332 4.79 -13.53 -1.31
CA VAL A 332 4.75 -13.72 -2.75
C VAL A 332 3.32 -13.65 -3.27
N ARG A 333 3.17 -13.19 -4.49
CA ARG A 333 1.89 -13.25 -5.20
C ARG A 333 1.71 -14.61 -5.86
N GLY A 334 0.59 -15.26 -5.63
CA GLY A 334 0.26 -16.54 -6.27
C GLY A 334 -1.09 -17.07 -5.83
N ALA A 335 -1.71 -17.87 -6.69
CA ALA A 335 -2.93 -18.58 -6.34
C ALA A 335 -2.67 -19.58 -5.19
N PRO A 336 -3.66 -19.89 -4.33
CA PRO A 336 -3.51 -20.84 -3.24
C PRO A 336 -3.51 -22.29 -3.73
N ASP A 337 -2.86 -22.56 -4.85
CA ASP A 337 -2.65 -23.85 -5.49
C ASP A 337 -1.19 -24.25 -5.32
N HIS A 338 -0.95 -25.33 -4.59
CA HIS A 338 0.40 -25.78 -4.24
C HIS A 338 1.28 -26.15 -5.43
N LYS A 339 0.72 -26.75 -6.50
CA LYS A 339 1.49 -27.12 -7.69
C LYS A 339 1.93 -25.87 -8.46
N ARG A 340 1.04 -24.89 -8.57
CA ARG A 340 1.37 -23.62 -9.22
C ARG A 340 2.39 -22.84 -8.40
N LEU A 341 2.25 -22.80 -7.07
CA LEU A 341 3.23 -22.14 -6.20
C LEU A 341 4.60 -22.81 -6.27
N GLN A 342 4.66 -24.14 -6.22
CA GLN A 342 5.90 -24.88 -6.38
C GLN A 342 6.58 -24.59 -7.73
N SER A 343 5.80 -24.62 -8.80
CA SER A 343 6.31 -24.30 -10.15
C SER A 343 6.79 -22.85 -10.24
N ALA A 344 6.03 -21.90 -9.71
CA ALA A 344 6.37 -20.47 -9.75
C ALA A 344 7.64 -20.15 -8.95
N LEU A 345 7.76 -20.67 -7.73
CA LEU A 345 8.92 -20.47 -6.87
C LEU A 345 10.17 -21.20 -7.38
N GLY A 346 10.01 -22.42 -7.90
CA GLY A 346 11.09 -23.15 -8.57
C GLY A 346 11.57 -22.42 -9.83
N MET A 347 10.67 -21.84 -10.63
CA MET A 347 11.02 -21.04 -11.79
C MET A 347 11.73 -19.74 -11.39
N LEU A 348 11.26 -19.07 -10.33
CA LEU A 348 11.89 -17.88 -9.78
C LEU A 348 13.33 -18.17 -9.37
N ALA A 349 13.57 -19.23 -8.60
CA ALA A 349 14.91 -19.62 -8.16
C ALA A 349 15.82 -20.02 -9.33
N ARG A 350 15.30 -20.76 -10.34
CA ARG A 350 16.10 -21.11 -11.53
C ARG A 350 16.56 -19.91 -12.34
N ARG A 351 15.76 -18.84 -12.36
CA ARG A 351 16.07 -17.61 -13.08
C ARG A 351 16.93 -16.64 -12.28
N ALA A 352 17.11 -16.86 -10.98
CA ALA A 352 17.79 -15.92 -10.09
C ALA A 352 19.30 -15.76 -10.43
N ALA A 353 19.99 -16.84 -10.79
CA ALA A 353 21.39 -16.76 -11.24
C ALA A 353 21.64 -17.73 -12.39
N PRO A 354 22.26 -17.28 -13.50
CA PRO A 354 22.61 -18.14 -14.63
C PRO A 354 23.56 -19.27 -14.23
N GLY A 355 23.23 -20.50 -14.61
CA GLY A 355 24.06 -21.67 -14.36
C GLY A 355 23.95 -22.31 -12.96
N GLN A 356 23.25 -21.66 -12.03
CA GLN A 356 23.08 -22.17 -10.65
C GLN A 356 21.63 -22.60 -10.33
N GLY A 357 20.76 -22.61 -11.32
CA GLY A 357 19.31 -22.72 -11.11
C GLY A 357 18.86 -23.87 -10.22
N GLU A 358 19.38 -25.11 -10.43
CA GLU A 358 18.98 -26.25 -9.61
C GLU A 358 19.51 -26.16 -8.18
N THR A 359 20.73 -25.66 -7.98
CA THR A 359 21.28 -25.38 -6.63
C THR A 359 20.40 -24.40 -5.86
N LEU A 360 19.97 -23.31 -6.52
CA LEU A 360 19.12 -22.30 -5.90
C LEU A 360 17.69 -22.81 -5.62
N VAL A 361 17.17 -23.71 -6.44
CA VAL A 361 15.89 -24.39 -6.16
C VAL A 361 16.00 -25.25 -4.89
N HIS A 362 17.06 -26.03 -4.75
CA HIS A 362 17.29 -26.80 -3.53
C HIS A 362 17.42 -25.90 -2.30
N ALA A 363 18.23 -24.85 -2.41
CA ALA A 363 18.39 -23.86 -1.33
C ALA A 363 17.06 -23.22 -0.93
N LEU A 364 16.20 -22.89 -1.88
CA LEU A 364 14.89 -22.32 -1.63
C LEU A 364 14.01 -23.26 -0.79
N TYR A 365 13.91 -24.54 -1.18
CA TYR A 365 13.07 -25.50 -0.47
C TYR A 365 13.63 -25.88 0.91
N GLU A 366 14.94 -25.80 1.11
CA GLU A 366 15.55 -26.02 2.42
C GLU A 366 15.37 -24.86 3.37
N ARG A 367 15.48 -23.63 2.87
CA ARG A 367 15.41 -22.40 3.67
C ARG A 367 13.99 -21.96 3.97
N LEU A 368 13.07 -22.24 3.05
CA LEU A 368 11.67 -21.88 3.10
C LEU A 368 10.76 -23.12 3.00
N PRO A 369 10.93 -24.11 3.91
CA PRO A 369 10.21 -25.36 3.80
C PRO A 369 8.72 -25.27 4.04
N PHE A 370 8.23 -24.17 4.63
CA PHE A 370 6.82 -24.00 4.93
C PHE A 370 6.16 -22.96 4.02
N ILE A 371 4.88 -23.19 3.72
CA ILE A 371 4.05 -22.28 2.96
C ILE A 371 2.76 -22.05 3.71
N VAL A 372 2.46 -20.79 3.92
CA VAL A 372 1.18 -20.30 4.46
C VAL A 372 0.44 -19.62 3.32
N THR A 373 -0.73 -20.13 2.94
CA THR A 373 -1.54 -19.48 1.91
C THR A 373 -2.71 -18.74 2.50
N VAL A 374 -3.01 -17.58 1.93
CA VAL A 374 -4.14 -16.74 2.27
C VAL A 374 -5.00 -16.50 1.04
N ALA A 375 -6.31 -16.40 1.22
CA ALA A 375 -7.24 -16.22 0.13
C ALA A 375 -8.43 -15.35 0.54
N ARG A 376 -9.08 -14.74 -0.46
CA ARG A 376 -10.40 -14.11 -0.29
C ARG A 376 -11.48 -15.12 -0.67
N ILE A 377 -12.27 -15.54 0.31
CA ILE A 377 -13.32 -16.53 0.13
C ILE A 377 -14.66 -15.90 0.51
N ARG A 378 -15.56 -15.81 -0.45
CA ARG A 378 -16.89 -15.19 -0.26
C ARG A 378 -16.80 -13.78 0.36
N GLY A 379 -15.85 -12.97 -0.14
CA GLY A 379 -15.58 -11.61 0.32
C GLY A 379 -14.78 -11.49 1.62
N ARG A 380 -14.45 -12.57 2.32
CA ARG A 380 -13.67 -12.56 3.56
C ARG A 380 -12.23 -12.98 3.33
N LEU A 381 -11.30 -12.29 3.97
CA LEU A 381 -9.90 -12.66 3.99
C LEU A 381 -9.69 -13.79 4.99
N GLN A 382 -9.04 -14.88 4.55
CA GLN A 382 -8.85 -16.05 5.40
C GLN A 382 -7.52 -16.75 5.11
N LEU A 383 -6.93 -17.31 6.16
CA LEU A 383 -5.87 -18.29 6.03
C LEU A 383 -6.46 -19.54 5.36
N PHE A 384 -5.86 -19.94 4.22
CA PHE A 384 -6.37 -21.03 3.40
C PHE A 384 -5.68 -22.36 3.68
N SER A 385 -4.35 -22.36 3.79
CA SER A 385 -3.60 -23.60 4.10
C SER A 385 -2.27 -23.30 4.77
N ILE A 386 -1.75 -24.31 5.46
CA ILE A 386 -0.34 -24.40 5.88
C ILE A 386 0.19 -25.73 5.39
N ALA A 387 1.34 -25.72 4.74
CA ALA A 387 1.94 -26.90 4.19
C ALA A 387 3.47 -26.88 4.34
N GLU A 388 4.09 -28.05 4.21
CA GLU A 388 5.53 -28.24 4.22
C GLU A 388 5.98 -28.90 2.94
N TRP A 389 7.08 -28.46 2.35
CA TRP A 389 7.80 -29.19 1.33
C TRP A 389 8.76 -30.19 1.99
N GLN A 390 8.54 -31.45 1.72
CA GLN A 390 9.34 -32.55 2.24
C GLN A 390 10.15 -33.18 1.11
N SER A 391 11.48 -33.19 1.27
CA SER A 391 12.39 -33.81 0.27
C SER A 391 12.11 -35.31 0.12
N ARG A 392 12.12 -35.77 -1.11
CA ARG A 392 12.05 -37.21 -1.48
C ARG A 392 13.41 -37.72 -1.90
N ILE A 393 13.67 -38.97 -1.60
CA ILE A 393 14.95 -39.64 -1.97
C ILE A 393 15.07 -39.84 -3.49
N ASP A 394 13.95 -39.99 -4.20
CA ASP A 394 13.89 -40.39 -5.59
C ASP A 394 13.54 -39.30 -6.60
N THR A 395 13.37 -38.06 -6.16
CA THR A 395 12.95 -36.93 -7.04
C THR A 395 13.65 -35.64 -6.67
N ASP A 396 13.99 -34.82 -7.69
CA ASP A 396 14.55 -33.47 -7.50
C ASP A 396 13.55 -32.48 -6.94
N TYR A 397 12.29 -32.87 -6.82
CA TYR A 397 11.21 -32.01 -6.31
C TYR A 397 10.65 -32.56 -5.01
N PRO A 398 10.49 -31.70 -3.98
CA PRO A 398 9.87 -32.08 -2.73
C PRO A 398 8.39 -32.43 -2.90
N ASP A 399 7.88 -33.30 -2.04
CA ASP A 399 6.45 -33.48 -1.87
C ASP A 399 5.85 -32.28 -1.15
N TYR A 400 4.61 -32.00 -1.44
CA TYR A 400 3.83 -30.98 -0.77
C TYR A 400 2.89 -31.64 0.25
N VAL A 401 3.24 -31.53 1.51
CA VAL A 401 2.47 -32.13 2.61
C VAL A 401 1.60 -31.05 3.26
N MET A 402 0.29 -31.18 3.12
CA MET A 402 -0.67 -30.30 3.76
C MET A 402 -0.73 -30.59 5.25
N LEU A 403 -0.48 -29.59 6.07
CA LEU A 403 -0.64 -29.62 7.53
C LEU A 403 -2.01 -29.09 7.94
N MET A 404 -2.45 -28.01 7.27
CA MET A 404 -3.80 -27.47 7.40
C MET A 404 -4.38 -27.18 6.01
N ARG A 405 -5.68 -27.41 5.85
CA ARG A 405 -6.41 -27.22 4.59
C ARG A 405 -7.75 -26.53 4.86
N TYR A 406 -8.16 -25.67 3.93
CA TYR A 406 -9.46 -25.05 3.99
C TYR A 406 -10.58 -26.04 3.69
N GLU A 407 -11.42 -26.30 4.66
CA GLU A 407 -12.60 -27.16 4.57
C GLU A 407 -13.72 -26.57 5.42
N GLU A 408 -14.97 -26.69 4.97
CA GLU A 408 -16.16 -26.25 5.70
C GLU A 408 -16.08 -24.79 6.24
N GLY A 409 -15.52 -23.90 5.44
CA GLY A 409 -15.50 -22.46 5.77
C GLY A 409 -14.31 -21.98 6.61
N ARG A 410 -13.35 -22.85 6.94
CA ARG A 410 -12.15 -22.51 7.73
C ARG A 410 -10.98 -23.45 7.46
N ALA A 411 -9.75 -23.03 7.79
CA ALA A 411 -8.60 -23.93 7.76
C ALA A 411 -8.67 -24.94 8.92
N GLN A 412 -8.53 -26.22 8.60
CA GLN A 412 -8.56 -27.33 9.55
C GLN A 412 -7.30 -28.20 9.44
N PRO A 413 -6.84 -28.83 10.53
CA PRO A 413 -5.76 -29.79 10.50
C PRO A 413 -6.08 -30.98 9.60
N THR A 414 -5.08 -31.46 8.87
CA THR A 414 -5.23 -32.66 8.02
C THR A 414 -4.87 -33.96 8.74
N GLY A 415 -4.29 -33.86 9.94
CA GLY A 415 -3.72 -35.01 10.66
C GLY A 415 -2.26 -35.28 10.33
N ASN A 416 -1.70 -34.65 9.31
CA ASN A 416 -0.26 -34.72 9.02
C ASN A 416 0.56 -33.93 10.02
N THR A 417 1.76 -34.41 10.32
CA THR A 417 2.74 -33.72 11.17
C THR A 417 3.88 -33.19 10.32
N PRO A 418 4.47 -32.03 10.66
CA PRO A 418 5.67 -31.55 9.97
C PRO A 418 6.82 -32.56 10.11
N ALA A 419 7.60 -32.76 9.04
CA ALA A 419 8.82 -33.56 9.08
C ALA A 419 9.95 -32.78 9.75
N ARG A 420 9.99 -31.46 9.56
CA ARG A 420 10.86 -30.54 10.29
C ARG A 420 10.12 -30.10 11.53
N TRP A 421 10.53 -30.67 12.67
CA TRP A 421 9.88 -30.30 13.92
C TRP A 421 10.16 -28.83 14.28
N LEU A 422 9.15 -28.14 14.81
CA LEU A 422 9.19 -26.73 15.15
C LEU A 422 9.66 -26.53 16.61
N ASP A 423 10.78 -27.15 16.97
CA ASP A 423 11.38 -27.04 18.32
C ASP A 423 12.16 -25.73 18.49
#